data_85e28fc9f8f31cb281972a6cabd43f3d
#
_entry.id   85e28fc9f8f31cb281972a6cabd43f3d
#
_cell.length_a   1.000
_cell.length_b   1.000
_cell.length_c   1.000
_cell.angle_alpha   90.00
_cell.angle_beta   90.00
_cell.angle_gamma   90.00
#
_symmetry.space_group_name_H-M   'P 1'
#
loop_
_entity.id
_entity.type
_entity.pdbx_description
1 polymer ?
#
loop_
_entity_poly.entity_id
_entity_poly.type
_entity_poly.pdbx_seq_one_letter_code
_entity_poly.pdbx_strand_id
1 'polypeptide(L)'
;TIRYLETAAEQALWGVCADKLDNARSLREDQERLGEEIWSRFSRPKAKQAWYYGGLVEVLGRRMHGGEAARLHVRLATEVRQIFAGV
;
A
#
# COMPACT_ATOMS: atom_id res chain seq x y z
N THR A 1 0.85 -1.25 13.56
CA THR A 1 1.13 -1.62 12.19
C THR A 1 2.23 -0.77 11.56
N ILE A 2 1.97 0.51 11.30
CA ILE A 2 3.00 1.39 10.77
C ILE A 2 4.15 1.52 11.76
N ARG A 3 3.84 1.67 13.04
CA ARG A 3 4.85 1.75 14.09
C ARG A 3 5.68 0.46 14.19
N TYR A 4 5.03 -0.68 14.03
CA TYR A 4 5.72 -1.96 14.00
C TYR A 4 6.78 -1.98 12.88
N LEU A 5 6.43 -1.46 11.73
CA LEU A 5 7.34 -1.47 10.58
C LEU A 5 8.57 -0.61 10.78
N GLU A 6 8.51 0.38 11.66
CA GLU A 6 9.67 1.25 11.93
C GLU A 6 10.84 0.48 12.54
N THR A 7 10.56 -0.61 13.24
CA THR A 7 11.58 -1.40 13.93
C THR A 7 11.60 -2.87 13.53
N ALA A 8 10.75 -3.28 12.60
CA ALA A 8 10.66 -4.67 12.19
C ALA A 8 11.92 -5.15 11.47
N ALA A 9 12.18 -6.45 11.53
CA ALA A 9 13.29 -7.07 10.81
C ALA A 9 13.04 -6.96 9.30
N GLU A 10 14.13 -6.97 8.53
CA GLU A 10 14.06 -6.82 7.08
C GLU A 10 13.14 -7.84 6.42
N GLN A 11 13.20 -9.10 6.85
CA GLN A 11 12.34 -10.15 6.30
C GLN A 11 10.86 -9.85 6.51
N ALA A 12 10.52 -9.27 7.67
CA ALA A 12 9.15 -8.90 7.96
C ALA A 12 8.68 -7.77 7.05
N LEU A 13 9.56 -6.84 6.72
CA LEU A 13 9.24 -5.75 5.81
C LEU A 13 8.91 -6.28 4.41
N TRP A 14 9.68 -7.24 3.92
CA TRP A 14 9.42 -7.87 2.63
C TRP A 14 8.04 -8.53 2.62
N GLY A 15 7.74 -9.30 3.66
CA GLY A 15 6.46 -9.98 3.77
C GLY A 15 5.29 -9.01 3.76
N VAL A 16 5.38 -7.95 4.55
CA VAL A 16 4.33 -6.94 4.61
C VAL A 16 4.18 -6.23 3.27
N CYS A 17 5.29 -5.85 2.66
CA CYS A 17 5.25 -5.14 1.39
C CYS A 17 4.61 -6.00 0.29
N ALA A 18 4.99 -7.27 0.20
CA ALA A 18 4.43 -8.19 -0.78
C ALA A 18 2.93 -8.41 -0.56
N ASP A 19 2.53 -8.58 0.71
CA ASP A 19 1.13 -8.76 1.05
C ASP A 19 0.29 -7.53 0.68
N LYS A 20 0.80 -6.35 1.00
CA LYS A 20 0.08 -5.11 0.70
C LYS A 20 0.06 -4.81 -0.80
N LEU A 21 1.08 -5.24 -1.53
CA LEU A 21 1.07 -5.12 -2.98
C LEU A 21 -0.05 -5.96 -3.59
N ASP A 22 -0.22 -7.19 -3.12
CA ASP A 22 -1.33 -8.04 -3.57
C ASP A 22 -2.68 -7.40 -3.26
N ASN A 23 -2.82 -6.90 -2.04
CA ASN A 23 -4.06 -6.23 -1.62
C ASN A 23 -4.33 -5.00 -2.47
N ALA A 24 -3.30 -4.19 -2.72
CA ALA A 24 -3.44 -2.99 -3.52
C ALA A 24 -3.81 -3.31 -4.97
N ARG A 25 -3.22 -4.34 -5.55
CA ARG A 25 -3.57 -4.76 -6.91
C ARG A 25 -5.02 -5.19 -7.02
N SER A 26 -5.48 -5.99 -6.06
CA SER A 26 -6.88 -6.43 -6.05
C SER A 26 -7.81 -5.23 -5.90
N LEU A 27 -7.47 -4.30 -5.04
CA LEU A 27 -8.25 -3.09 -4.82
C LEU A 27 -8.30 -2.24 -6.09
N ARG A 28 -7.16 -2.06 -6.78
CA ARG A 28 -7.12 -1.30 -8.02
C ARG A 28 -7.97 -1.96 -9.12
N GLU A 29 -7.88 -3.28 -9.24
CA GLU A 29 -8.68 -4.02 -10.22
C GLU A 29 -10.17 -3.86 -9.94
N ASP A 30 -10.57 -3.96 -8.68
CA ASP A 30 -11.96 -3.76 -8.29
C ASP A 30 -12.41 -2.32 -8.54
N GLN A 31 -11.55 -1.36 -8.28
CA GLN A 31 -11.85 0.05 -8.53
C GLN A 31 -12.05 0.31 -10.02
N GLU A 32 -11.24 -0.31 -10.88
CA GLU A 32 -11.39 -0.18 -12.33
C GLU A 32 -12.73 -0.74 -12.80
N ARG A 33 -13.17 -1.83 -12.17
CA ARG A 33 -14.40 -2.52 -12.54
C ARG A 33 -15.64 -1.83 -11.97
N LEU A 34 -15.58 -1.37 -10.73
CA LEU A 34 -16.74 -0.86 -9.99
C LEU A 34 -16.75 0.66 -9.77
N GLY A 35 -15.64 1.32 -10.05
CA GLY A 35 -15.52 2.75 -9.79
C GLY A 35 -15.51 3.06 -8.30
N GLU A 36 -15.96 4.24 -7.94
CA GLU A 36 -15.93 4.73 -6.56
C GLU A 36 -16.88 3.98 -5.63
N GLU A 37 -17.78 3.18 -6.18
CA GLU A 37 -18.69 2.36 -5.37
C GLU A 37 -17.95 1.37 -4.48
N ILE A 38 -16.73 1.00 -4.85
CA ILE A 38 -15.95 0.04 -4.07
C ILE A 38 -15.76 0.51 -2.62
N TRP A 39 -15.71 1.83 -2.40
CA TRP A 39 -15.46 2.36 -1.05
C TRP A 39 -16.59 2.07 -0.08
N SER A 40 -17.81 1.84 -0.56
CA SER A 40 -18.93 1.47 0.29
C SER A 40 -18.79 0.08 0.90
N ARG A 41 -17.90 -0.74 0.36
CA ARG A 41 -17.66 -2.11 0.85
C ARG A 41 -16.75 -2.15 2.07
N PHE A 42 -16.10 -1.03 2.38
CA PHE A 42 -15.15 -0.96 3.49
C PHE A 42 -15.77 -0.23 4.67
N SER A 43 -15.37 -0.63 5.87
CA SER A 43 -15.84 0.03 7.09
C SER A 43 -15.23 1.41 7.27
N ARG A 44 -14.11 1.67 6.60
CA ARG A 44 -13.42 2.97 6.68
C ARG A 44 -13.53 3.70 5.36
N PRO A 45 -13.71 5.04 5.40
CA PRO A 45 -13.81 5.82 4.17
C PRO A 45 -12.51 5.86 3.39
N LYS A 46 -12.62 6.23 2.12
CA LYS A 46 -11.48 6.31 1.21
C LYS A 46 -10.32 7.12 1.79
N ALA A 47 -10.61 8.26 2.41
CA ALA A 47 -9.57 9.12 2.98
C ALA A 47 -8.74 8.40 4.06
N LYS A 48 -9.40 7.58 4.88
CA LYS A 48 -8.71 6.78 5.91
C LYS A 48 -7.84 5.69 5.28
N GLN A 49 -8.36 5.05 4.22
CA GLN A 49 -7.59 4.05 3.49
C GLN A 49 -6.36 4.69 2.85
N ALA A 50 -6.52 5.88 2.25
CA ALA A 50 -5.41 6.61 1.64
C ALA A 50 -4.33 6.94 2.67
N TRP A 51 -4.75 7.37 3.86
CA TRP A 51 -3.82 7.68 4.94
C TRP A 51 -3.02 6.44 5.34
N TYR A 52 -3.70 5.32 5.51
CA TYR A 52 -3.06 4.07 5.91
C TYR A 52 -2.04 3.59 4.87
N TYR A 53 -2.46 3.49 3.61
CA TYR A 53 -1.56 3.03 2.55
C TYR A 53 -0.42 4.02 2.30
N GLY A 54 -0.69 5.32 2.39
CA GLY A 54 0.34 6.33 2.27
C GLY A 54 1.40 6.21 3.36
N GLY A 55 0.97 5.94 4.59
CA GLY A 55 1.88 5.70 5.70
C GLY A 55 2.73 4.45 5.52
N LEU A 56 2.13 3.38 5.01
CA LEU A 56 2.87 2.15 4.70
C LEU A 56 3.95 2.41 3.66
N VAL A 57 3.58 3.09 2.57
CA VAL A 57 4.52 3.40 1.49
C VAL A 57 5.69 4.23 2.02
N GLU A 58 5.39 5.20 2.87
CA GLU A 58 6.43 6.07 3.44
C GLU A 58 7.41 5.30 4.31
N VAL A 59 6.90 4.52 5.26
CA VAL A 59 7.75 3.74 6.17
C VAL A 59 8.56 2.70 5.40
N LEU A 60 7.92 1.96 4.51
CA LEU A 60 8.62 0.94 3.72
C LEU A 60 9.66 1.57 2.81
N GLY A 61 9.40 2.77 2.28
CA GLY A 61 10.36 3.48 1.45
C GLY A 61 11.61 3.88 2.20
N ARG A 62 11.47 4.22 3.49
CA ARG A 62 12.63 4.55 4.32
C ARG A 62 13.45 3.33 4.70
N ARG A 63 12.81 2.16 4.78
CA ARG A 63 13.43 0.95 5.28
C ARG A 63 13.88 -0.02 4.19
N MET A 64 13.25 0.02 3.02
CA MET A 64 13.54 -0.90 1.91
C MET A 64 14.30 -0.16 0.83
N HIS A 65 15.61 -0.26 0.85
CA HIS A 65 16.44 0.37 -0.16
C HIS A 65 17.38 -0.61 -0.83
N GLY A 66 17.73 -0.28 -2.08
CA GLY A 66 18.65 -1.06 -2.89
C GLY A 66 18.00 -2.26 -3.55
N GLY A 67 18.37 -2.52 -4.78
CA GLY A 67 18.03 -3.74 -5.52
C GLY A 67 16.55 -4.11 -5.51
N GLU A 68 16.28 -5.36 -5.19
CA GLU A 68 14.94 -5.93 -5.22
C GLU A 68 13.99 -5.30 -4.22
N ALA A 69 14.50 -4.91 -3.05
CA ALA A 69 13.67 -4.28 -2.02
C ALA A 69 13.09 -2.98 -2.53
N ALA A 70 13.92 -2.15 -3.16
CA ALA A 70 13.47 -0.89 -3.73
C ALA A 70 12.46 -1.11 -4.84
N ARG A 71 12.66 -2.13 -5.67
CA ARG A 71 11.72 -2.44 -6.76
C ARG A 71 10.35 -2.85 -6.22
N LEU A 72 10.34 -3.67 -5.19
CA LEU A 72 9.08 -4.10 -4.58
C LEU A 72 8.33 -2.91 -4.00
N HIS A 73 9.05 -2.03 -3.32
CA HIS A 73 8.46 -0.81 -2.77
C HIS A 73 7.88 0.08 -3.86
N VAL A 74 8.60 0.25 -4.98
CA VAL A 74 8.11 1.07 -6.11
C VAL A 74 6.82 0.51 -6.67
N ARG A 75 6.70 -0.81 -6.76
CA ARG A 75 5.46 -1.44 -7.24
C ARG A 75 4.28 -1.11 -6.33
N LEU A 76 4.49 -1.22 -5.03
CA LEU A 76 3.45 -0.88 -4.07
C LEU A 76 3.07 0.60 -4.17
N ALA A 77 4.07 1.48 -4.19
CA ALA A 77 3.83 2.92 -4.28
C ALA A 77 3.07 3.28 -5.54
N THR A 78 3.37 2.62 -6.66
CA THR A 78 2.68 2.87 -7.93
C THR A 78 1.20 2.51 -7.85
N GLU A 79 0.90 1.34 -7.28
CA GLU A 79 -0.49 0.91 -7.12
C GLU A 79 -1.27 1.86 -6.20
N VAL A 80 -0.66 2.23 -5.09
CA VAL A 80 -1.29 3.14 -4.12
C VAL A 80 -1.58 4.50 -4.76
N ARG A 81 -0.64 5.01 -5.53
CA ARG A 81 -0.81 6.30 -6.22
C ARG A 81 -1.99 6.27 -7.18
N GLN A 82 -2.15 5.17 -7.93
CA GLN A 82 -3.25 5.04 -8.88
C GLN A 82 -4.60 4.93 -8.17
N ILE A 83 -4.66 4.13 -7.09
CA ILE A 83 -5.92 3.93 -6.36
C ILE A 83 -6.40 5.24 -5.75
N PHE A 84 -5.50 6.01 -5.18
CA PHE A 84 -5.86 7.19 -4.40
C PHE A 84 -5.57 8.51 -5.11
N ALA A 85 -5.45 8.48 -6.42
CA ALA A 85 -5.28 9.71 -7.20
C ALA A 85 -6.46 10.65 -6.93
N GLY A 86 -6.16 11.90 -6.61
CA GLY A 86 -7.20 12.90 -6.32
C GLY A 86 -7.60 13.01 -4.86
N VAL A 87 -7.00 12.21 -3.99
CA VAL A 87 -7.24 12.32 -2.55
C VAL A 87 -6.26 13.28 -1.92
#